data_f3962853a4f87cfd3eee42b701af2778
#
_entry.id   f3962853a4f87cfd3eee42b701af2778
#
_cell.length_a   1.000
_cell.length_b   1.000
_cell.length_c   1.000
_cell.angle_alpha   90.00
_cell.angle_beta   90.00
_cell.angle_gamma   90.00
#
_symmetry.space_group_name_H-M   'P 1'
#
loop_
_entity.id
_entity.type
_entity.pdbx_description
1 polymer ?
#
loop_
_entity_poly.entity_id
_entity_poly.type
_entity_poly.pdbx_seq_one_letter_code
_entity_poly.pdbx_strand_id
1 'polypeptide(L)'
;EFRINVIALLFAFFLVVYGISFFSILEKMRYITYFRNLSTYLTAFMLLVITWNVIDRWWQIEKLLKAIVIVMLIASIVGVLGFSFEIFRVQFKSLTGYFMPSAIAKTGYGSVIAVRNIGFYNWFMGLGTYFRVSSFFLYSTMFSSTLAITLPIALFLRNINKGVKRNFYTFSVVIMGLSLLFTTGRVAIMAIFVGYVLFRFVSLRSFALKFSIVGVFLLLCSFFLLWLEQSGIFYQIIDLVLYSRGEGSANTRGKIYVQTFNSFLERPLFGWGTERDVKGLAYPLGSHSYYLGTLYKQGIVGFTLFITIVVLIWNKLKVKVFVDNNFTRFFKYGQFLMLVYIMNSFTDVLDLDATTMFFLWVIGGYSPLLALKR
;
A
#
# COMPACT_ATOMS: atom_id res chain seq x y z
N GLU A 1 6.26 -23.39 22.68
CA GLU A 1 7.09 -22.22 23.08
C GLU A 1 6.73 -20.99 22.25
N PHE A 2 6.48 -19.88 22.93
CA PHE A 2 6.23 -18.58 22.27
C PHE A 2 7.56 -18.04 21.71
N ARG A 3 7.58 -17.74 20.40
CA ARG A 3 8.79 -17.29 19.69
C ARG A 3 8.68 -15.81 19.35
N ILE A 4 9.66 -15.04 19.74
CA ILE A 4 9.78 -13.63 19.37
C ILE A 4 10.84 -13.50 18.28
N ASN A 5 10.47 -12.86 17.18
CA ASN A 5 11.37 -12.54 16.09
C ASN A 5 11.94 -11.14 16.26
N VAL A 6 13.16 -10.90 15.77
CA VAL A 6 13.78 -9.57 15.74
C VAL A 6 12.88 -8.52 15.06
N ILE A 7 12.15 -8.89 14.02
CA ILE A 7 11.20 -7.98 13.36
C ILE A 7 10.05 -7.62 14.31
N ALA A 8 9.50 -8.60 15.05
CA ALA A 8 8.45 -8.35 16.04
C ALA A 8 8.96 -7.46 17.19
N LEU A 9 10.20 -7.69 17.63
CA LEU A 9 10.85 -6.86 18.65
C LEU A 9 11.02 -5.41 18.16
N LEU A 10 11.54 -5.20 16.97
CA LEU A 10 11.68 -3.86 16.38
C LEU A 10 10.33 -3.17 16.17
N PHE A 11 9.30 -3.94 15.84
CA PHE A 11 7.96 -3.37 15.74
C PHE A 11 7.38 -3.02 17.11
N ALA A 12 7.66 -3.80 18.14
CA ALA A 12 7.31 -3.42 19.51
C ALA A 12 7.98 -2.10 19.90
N PHE A 13 9.27 -1.92 19.59
CA PHE A 13 9.96 -0.64 19.78
C PHE A 13 9.33 0.50 18.96
N PHE A 14 8.95 0.24 17.72
CA PHE A 14 8.24 1.22 16.90
C PHE A 14 6.90 1.64 17.56
N LEU A 15 6.16 0.72 18.16
CA LEU A 15 4.95 1.01 18.93
C LEU A 15 5.24 1.83 20.19
N VAL A 16 6.34 1.55 20.88
CA VAL A 16 6.78 2.34 22.05
C VAL A 16 7.11 3.78 21.63
N VAL A 17 7.86 3.96 20.54
CA VAL A 17 8.17 5.29 19.98
C VAL A 17 6.88 6.02 19.58
N TYR A 18 5.94 5.32 18.95
CA TYR A 18 4.63 5.88 18.66
C TYR A 18 3.87 6.26 19.94
N GLY A 19 3.96 5.44 21.01
CA GLY A 19 3.42 5.75 22.32
C GLY A 19 4.02 7.03 22.92
N ILE A 20 5.35 7.20 22.81
CA ILE A 20 6.03 8.41 23.27
C ILE A 20 5.58 9.65 22.49
N SER A 21 5.34 9.52 21.18
CA SER A 21 4.88 10.62 20.34
C SER A 21 3.48 11.15 20.74
N PHE A 22 2.71 10.42 21.54
CA PHE A 22 1.44 10.88 22.12
C PHE A 22 1.59 12.19 22.89
N PHE A 23 2.66 12.31 23.67
CA PHE A 23 2.93 13.52 24.48
C PHE A 23 3.23 14.76 23.62
N SER A 24 3.44 14.57 22.32
CA SER A 24 3.63 15.67 21.36
C SER A 24 2.32 16.25 20.82
N ILE A 25 1.17 15.63 21.12
CA ILE A 25 -0.13 16.05 20.58
C ILE A 25 -0.64 17.25 21.41
N LEU A 26 -0.78 18.39 20.74
CA LEU A 26 -1.22 19.64 21.38
C LEU A 26 -2.76 19.77 21.43
N GLU A 27 -3.46 19.15 20.49
CA GLU A 27 -4.90 19.34 20.32
C GLU A 27 -5.68 18.10 20.78
N LYS A 28 -6.54 18.24 21.78
CA LYS A 28 -7.38 17.16 22.34
C LYS A 28 -8.25 16.44 21.28
N MET A 29 -8.74 17.19 20.30
CA MET A 29 -9.55 16.63 19.20
C MET A 29 -8.81 15.54 18.39
N ARG A 30 -7.48 15.53 18.41
CA ARG A 30 -6.65 14.59 17.65
C ARG A 30 -6.38 13.28 18.38
N TYR A 31 -6.73 13.16 19.64
CA TYR A 31 -6.56 11.92 20.39
C TYR A 31 -7.32 10.77 19.73
N ILE A 32 -8.51 11.01 19.18
CA ILE A 32 -9.29 9.99 18.49
C ILE A 32 -8.53 9.46 17.25
N THR A 33 -7.95 10.35 16.46
CA THR A 33 -7.14 9.98 15.28
C THR A 33 -5.89 9.20 15.70
N TYR A 34 -5.23 9.65 16.78
CA TYR A 34 -4.07 8.96 17.32
C TYR A 34 -4.42 7.53 17.78
N PHE A 35 -5.46 7.35 18.60
CA PHE A 35 -5.87 6.02 19.08
C PHE A 35 -6.36 5.12 17.96
N ARG A 36 -7.01 5.65 16.94
CA ARG A 36 -7.35 4.90 15.72
C ARG A 36 -6.08 4.38 15.04
N ASN A 37 -5.09 5.21 14.82
CA ASN A 37 -3.82 4.82 14.20
C ASN A 37 -3.06 3.81 15.07
N LEU A 38 -3.02 4.04 16.39
CA LEU A 38 -2.43 3.10 17.34
C LEU A 38 -3.11 1.73 17.28
N SER A 39 -4.45 1.67 17.24
CA SER A 39 -5.18 0.41 17.13
C SER A 39 -4.84 -0.34 15.83
N THR A 40 -4.63 0.38 14.74
CA THR A 40 -4.21 -0.20 13.46
C THR A 40 -2.81 -0.81 13.56
N TYR A 41 -1.86 -0.10 14.14
CA TYR A 41 -0.50 -0.61 14.36
C TYR A 41 -0.47 -1.80 15.33
N LEU A 42 -1.27 -1.75 16.42
CA LEU A 42 -1.42 -2.88 17.33
C LEU A 42 -2.01 -4.11 16.63
N THR A 43 -3.02 -3.92 15.79
CA THR A 43 -3.61 -5.00 15.00
C THR A 43 -2.57 -5.61 14.06
N ALA A 44 -1.78 -4.80 13.37
CA ALA A 44 -0.70 -5.27 12.51
C ALA A 44 0.36 -6.05 13.31
N PHE A 45 0.75 -5.54 14.48
CA PHE A 45 1.69 -6.22 15.38
C PHE A 45 1.15 -7.58 15.87
N MET A 46 -0.11 -7.63 16.31
CA MET A 46 -0.74 -8.88 16.74
C MET A 46 -0.81 -9.90 15.60
N LEU A 47 -1.16 -9.47 14.38
CA LEU A 47 -1.16 -10.33 13.20
C LEU A 47 0.23 -10.87 12.89
N LEU A 48 1.28 -10.05 13.03
CA LEU A 48 2.66 -10.52 12.89
C LEU A 48 2.97 -11.62 13.90
N VAL A 49 2.72 -11.37 15.18
CA VAL A 49 3.02 -12.30 16.27
C VAL A 49 2.23 -13.61 16.11
N ILE A 50 0.95 -13.52 15.79
CA ILE A 50 0.10 -14.71 15.54
C ILE A 50 0.61 -15.48 14.33
N THR A 51 0.86 -14.81 13.21
CA THR A 51 1.37 -15.47 12.00
C THR A 51 2.68 -16.19 12.28
N TRP A 52 3.59 -15.54 13.01
CA TRP A 52 4.88 -16.11 13.36
C TRP A 52 4.80 -17.37 14.23
N ASN A 53 3.84 -17.42 15.15
CA ASN A 53 3.71 -18.52 16.10
C ASN A 53 2.77 -19.64 15.64
N VAL A 54 1.79 -19.34 14.79
CA VAL A 54 0.74 -20.29 14.36
C VAL A 54 1.07 -20.95 13.03
N ILE A 55 1.73 -20.23 12.11
CA ILE A 55 2.00 -20.75 10.79
C ILE A 55 3.36 -21.44 10.77
N ASP A 56 3.35 -22.76 10.73
CA ASP A 56 4.54 -23.61 10.69
C ASP A 56 4.64 -24.47 9.42
N ARG A 57 3.55 -24.60 8.64
CA ARG A 57 3.45 -25.48 7.48
C ARG A 57 3.09 -24.74 6.21
N TRP A 58 3.64 -25.23 5.09
CA TRP A 58 3.38 -24.65 3.76
C TRP A 58 1.88 -24.58 3.41
N TRP A 59 1.10 -25.62 3.70
CA TRP A 59 -0.31 -25.65 3.37
C TRP A 59 -1.15 -24.57 4.10
N GLN A 60 -0.73 -24.14 5.30
CA GLN A 60 -1.39 -23.06 6.05
C GLN A 60 -1.18 -21.73 5.33
N ILE A 61 0.04 -21.50 4.81
CA ILE A 61 0.37 -20.34 3.97
C ILE A 61 -0.51 -20.33 2.75
N GLU A 62 -0.51 -21.46 2.03
CA GLU A 62 -1.27 -21.55 0.79
C GLU A 62 -2.76 -21.31 1.03
N LYS A 63 -3.33 -21.84 2.12
CA LYS A 63 -4.71 -21.54 2.52
C LYS A 63 -4.94 -20.06 2.78
N LEU A 64 -4.03 -19.40 3.51
CA LEU A 64 -4.14 -17.97 3.81
C LEU A 64 -4.10 -17.14 2.52
N LEU A 65 -3.13 -17.40 1.66
CA LEU A 65 -3.01 -16.69 0.37
C LEU A 65 -4.24 -16.91 -0.51
N LYS A 66 -4.79 -18.14 -0.53
CA LYS A 66 -6.05 -18.45 -1.23
C LYS A 66 -7.22 -17.64 -0.69
N ALA A 67 -7.38 -17.58 0.64
CA ALA A 67 -8.45 -16.82 1.28
C ALA A 67 -8.38 -15.34 0.89
N ILE A 68 -7.19 -14.76 0.90
CA ILE A 68 -6.96 -13.37 0.50
C ILE A 68 -7.37 -13.15 -0.97
N VAL A 69 -6.93 -14.02 -1.88
CA VAL A 69 -7.28 -13.90 -3.31
C VAL A 69 -8.78 -14.05 -3.52
N ILE A 70 -9.46 -14.96 -2.81
CA ILE A 70 -10.91 -15.13 -2.90
C ILE A 70 -11.65 -13.86 -2.44
N VAL A 71 -11.28 -13.32 -1.28
CA VAL A 71 -11.91 -12.08 -0.76
C VAL A 71 -11.71 -10.92 -1.73
N MET A 72 -10.50 -10.76 -2.25
CA MET A 72 -10.20 -9.69 -3.20
C MET A 72 -10.83 -9.92 -4.59
N LEU A 73 -11.02 -11.16 -4.99
CA LEU A 73 -11.78 -11.50 -6.21
C LEU A 73 -13.25 -11.09 -6.05
N ILE A 74 -13.88 -11.39 -4.92
CA ILE A 74 -15.27 -10.97 -4.63
C ILE A 74 -15.37 -9.45 -4.67
N ALA A 75 -14.47 -8.74 -3.98
CA ALA A 75 -14.43 -7.28 -4.01
C ALA A 75 -14.24 -6.74 -5.44
N SER A 76 -13.41 -7.41 -6.25
CA SER A 76 -13.15 -7.01 -7.63
C SER A 76 -14.35 -7.25 -8.54
N ILE A 77 -15.06 -8.36 -8.38
CA ILE A 77 -16.30 -8.64 -9.14
C ILE A 77 -17.33 -7.56 -8.83
N VAL A 78 -17.57 -7.26 -7.56
CA VAL A 78 -18.49 -6.18 -7.15
C VAL A 78 -18.05 -4.84 -7.73
N GLY A 79 -16.76 -4.55 -7.73
CA GLY A 79 -16.21 -3.34 -8.35
C GLY A 79 -16.46 -3.26 -9.85
N VAL A 80 -16.22 -4.34 -10.59
CA VAL A 80 -16.45 -4.43 -12.05
C VAL A 80 -17.94 -4.29 -12.36
N LEU A 81 -18.81 -4.96 -11.61
CA LEU A 81 -20.26 -4.85 -11.80
C LEU A 81 -20.76 -3.42 -11.54
N GLY A 82 -20.31 -2.77 -10.44
CA GLY A 82 -20.65 -1.39 -10.14
C GLY A 82 -20.14 -0.38 -11.17
N PHE A 83 -19.00 -0.67 -11.82
CA PHE A 83 -18.51 0.15 -12.93
C PHE A 83 -19.36 -0.04 -14.19
N SER A 84 -19.61 -1.30 -14.57
CA SER A 84 -20.25 -1.64 -15.84
C SER A 84 -21.77 -1.37 -15.84
N PHE A 85 -22.42 -1.50 -14.69
CA PHE A 85 -23.88 -1.39 -14.59
C PHE A 85 -24.30 -0.49 -13.43
N GLU A 86 -25.10 0.53 -13.73
CA GLU A 86 -25.57 1.50 -12.71
C GLU A 86 -26.41 0.87 -11.60
N ILE A 87 -27.18 -0.18 -11.92
CA ILE A 87 -28.00 -0.91 -10.96
C ILE A 87 -27.20 -1.49 -9.78
N PHE A 88 -25.90 -1.74 -9.97
CA PHE A 88 -25.00 -2.22 -8.91
C PHE A 88 -24.29 -1.08 -8.16
N ARG A 89 -24.57 0.19 -8.46
CA ARG A 89 -24.01 1.36 -7.75
C ARG A 89 -24.80 1.66 -6.50
N VAL A 90 -24.84 0.68 -5.60
CA VAL A 90 -25.64 0.73 -4.38
C VAL A 90 -24.86 1.25 -3.17
N GLN A 91 -25.58 1.82 -2.23
CA GLN A 91 -25.08 2.09 -0.90
C GLN A 91 -25.39 0.90 0.02
N PHE A 92 -24.44 0.56 0.88
CA PHE A 92 -24.62 -0.50 1.85
C PHE A 92 -24.05 -0.10 3.22
N LYS A 93 -24.66 -0.64 4.26
CA LYS A 93 -24.19 -0.43 5.63
C LYS A 93 -22.91 -1.26 5.85
N SER A 94 -21.84 -0.60 6.27
CA SER A 94 -20.58 -1.31 6.56
C SER A 94 -20.74 -2.16 7.83
N LEU A 95 -19.87 -3.16 7.99
CA LEU A 95 -19.83 -3.96 9.23
C LEU A 95 -19.65 -3.06 10.46
N THR A 96 -18.73 -2.07 10.37
CA THR A 96 -18.53 -1.06 11.42
C THR A 96 -19.80 -0.25 11.68
N GLY A 97 -20.57 0.06 10.64
CA GLY A 97 -21.81 0.82 10.75
C GLY A 97 -22.93 0.07 11.50
N TYR A 98 -22.91 -1.27 11.52
CA TYR A 98 -23.88 -2.04 12.33
C TYR A 98 -23.62 -1.93 13.82
N PHE A 99 -22.38 -1.79 14.23
CA PHE A 99 -21.97 -1.70 15.63
C PHE A 99 -21.71 -0.26 16.10
N MET A 100 -21.78 0.72 15.20
CA MET A 100 -21.47 2.11 15.51
C MET A 100 -22.64 2.78 16.27
N PRO A 101 -22.35 3.43 17.41
CA PRO A 101 -23.37 4.23 18.10
C PRO A 101 -23.96 5.32 17.18
N SER A 102 -25.28 5.52 17.27
CA SER A 102 -26.00 6.46 16.40
C SER A 102 -25.49 7.90 16.48
N ALA A 103 -25.00 8.33 17.64
CA ALA A 103 -24.40 9.64 17.83
C ALA A 103 -23.13 9.82 16.99
N ILE A 104 -22.29 8.77 16.88
CA ILE A 104 -21.07 8.78 16.06
C ILE A 104 -21.43 8.65 14.57
N ALA A 105 -22.38 7.78 14.23
CA ALA A 105 -22.82 7.58 12.85
C ALA A 105 -23.43 8.84 12.21
N LYS A 106 -23.94 9.78 12.99
CA LYS A 106 -24.48 11.06 12.54
C LYS A 106 -23.40 12.14 12.30
N THR A 107 -22.18 11.95 12.75
CA THR A 107 -21.07 12.88 12.44
C THR A 107 -20.65 12.74 10.97
N GLY A 108 -20.10 13.79 10.39
CA GLY A 108 -19.67 13.76 8.99
C GLY A 108 -18.72 12.60 8.66
N TYR A 109 -17.75 12.31 9.55
CA TYR A 109 -16.83 11.19 9.38
C TYR A 109 -17.50 9.85 9.73
N GLY A 110 -18.33 9.80 10.76
CA GLY A 110 -19.06 8.59 11.16
C GLY A 110 -20.01 8.10 10.08
N SER A 111 -20.71 9.01 9.38
CA SER A 111 -21.60 8.65 8.28
C SER A 111 -20.85 7.99 7.11
N VAL A 112 -19.67 8.48 6.77
CA VAL A 112 -18.80 7.91 5.71
C VAL A 112 -18.29 6.51 6.10
N ILE A 113 -18.05 6.27 7.39
CA ILE A 113 -17.63 4.96 7.87
C ILE A 113 -18.83 4.00 7.98
N ALA A 114 -19.98 4.48 8.40
CA ALA A 114 -21.17 3.66 8.61
C ALA A 114 -21.81 3.17 7.29
N VAL A 115 -21.77 4.01 6.27
CA VAL A 115 -22.33 3.71 4.93
C VAL A 115 -21.23 3.72 3.89
N ARG A 116 -21.24 2.74 3.01
CA ARG A 116 -20.28 2.57 1.91
C ARG A 116 -20.98 2.69 0.57
N ASN A 117 -20.27 3.27 -0.36
CA ASN A 117 -20.65 3.27 -1.78
C ASN A 117 -19.68 2.38 -2.57
N ILE A 118 -20.20 1.68 -3.57
CA ILE A 118 -19.37 0.86 -4.49
C ILE A 118 -18.35 1.72 -5.25
N GLY A 119 -18.62 3.01 -5.40
CA GLY A 119 -17.70 3.96 -6.00
C GLY A 119 -18.25 5.38 -5.93
N PHE A 120 -17.49 6.29 -6.51
CA PHE A 120 -17.78 7.73 -6.48
C PHE A 120 -17.63 8.33 -7.88
N TYR A 121 -18.44 9.33 -8.18
CA TYR A 121 -18.23 10.16 -9.36
C TYR A 121 -17.14 11.19 -9.09
N ASN A 122 -16.14 11.23 -9.95
CA ASN A 122 -15.07 12.21 -9.91
C ASN A 122 -14.97 12.92 -11.27
N TRP A 123 -14.60 14.18 -11.23
CA TRP A 123 -14.31 14.94 -12.44
C TRP A 123 -12.92 14.59 -13.00
N PHE A 124 -12.80 14.44 -14.30
CA PHE A 124 -11.57 14.02 -14.94
C PHE A 124 -11.25 14.88 -16.18
N MET A 125 -10.24 15.71 -16.09
CA MET A 125 -9.52 16.34 -17.22
C MET A 125 -10.40 16.99 -18.29
N GLY A 126 -11.49 17.68 -17.94
CA GLY A 126 -12.39 18.24 -18.96
C GLY A 126 -13.25 17.23 -19.72
N LEU A 127 -13.06 15.92 -19.47
CA LEU A 127 -13.83 14.84 -20.08
C LEU A 127 -15.17 14.54 -19.37
N GLY A 128 -15.48 15.32 -18.31
CA GLY A 128 -16.68 15.13 -17.50
C GLY A 128 -16.48 14.26 -16.26
N THR A 129 -17.60 13.88 -15.63
CA THR A 129 -17.61 13.02 -14.46
C THR A 129 -17.50 11.56 -14.85
N TYR A 130 -16.61 10.81 -14.19
CA TYR A 130 -16.49 9.39 -14.36
C TYR A 130 -16.66 8.66 -13.02
N PHE A 131 -17.17 7.43 -13.09
CA PHE A 131 -17.37 6.60 -11.92
C PHE A 131 -16.08 5.91 -11.51
N ARG A 132 -15.68 6.11 -10.27
CA ARG A 132 -14.45 5.60 -9.69
C ARG A 132 -14.76 4.53 -8.67
N VAL A 133 -14.29 3.30 -8.89
CA VAL A 133 -14.63 2.14 -8.08
C VAL A 133 -13.87 2.15 -6.76
N SER A 134 -14.58 1.89 -5.66
CA SER A 134 -14.03 1.64 -4.33
C SER A 134 -14.43 0.27 -3.77
N SER A 135 -15.43 -0.40 -4.36
CA SER A 135 -15.98 -1.66 -3.89
C SER A 135 -16.33 -1.59 -2.38
N PHE A 136 -15.86 -2.53 -1.55
CA PHE A 136 -16.10 -2.54 -0.11
C PHE A 136 -15.13 -1.65 0.69
N PHE A 137 -14.19 -0.99 0.02
CA PHE A 137 -13.20 -0.13 0.67
C PHE A 137 -13.73 1.29 0.90
N LEU A 138 -13.12 2.00 1.85
CA LEU A 138 -13.51 3.36 2.18
C LEU A 138 -13.28 4.31 1.00
N TYR A 139 -12.14 4.13 0.32
CA TYR A 139 -11.72 4.94 -0.82
C TYR A 139 -11.21 4.06 -1.95
N SER A 140 -11.32 4.55 -3.17
CA SER A 140 -10.77 3.88 -4.36
C SER A 140 -9.25 3.74 -4.31
N THR A 141 -8.54 4.63 -3.60
CA THR A 141 -7.09 4.53 -3.38
C THR A 141 -6.74 3.34 -2.49
N MET A 142 -7.47 3.12 -1.39
CA MET A 142 -7.27 1.93 -0.54
C MET A 142 -7.52 0.64 -1.33
N PHE A 143 -8.59 0.60 -2.13
CA PHE A 143 -8.90 -0.56 -2.96
C PHE A 143 -7.80 -0.81 -3.99
N SER A 144 -7.34 0.23 -4.70
CA SER A 144 -6.26 0.09 -5.69
C SER A 144 -4.95 -0.37 -5.07
N SER A 145 -4.58 0.15 -3.90
CA SER A 145 -3.36 -0.24 -3.19
C SER A 145 -3.41 -1.69 -2.73
N THR A 146 -4.57 -2.14 -2.23
CA THR A 146 -4.78 -3.54 -1.83
C THR A 146 -4.74 -4.47 -3.05
N LEU A 147 -5.33 -4.06 -4.18
CA LEU A 147 -5.24 -4.80 -5.44
C LEU A 147 -3.80 -4.91 -5.93
N ALA A 148 -3.02 -3.82 -5.86
CA ALA A 148 -1.62 -3.82 -6.26
C ALA A 148 -0.79 -4.86 -5.50
N ILE A 149 -1.09 -5.08 -4.23
CA ILE A 149 -0.43 -6.07 -3.39
C ILE A 149 -0.98 -7.48 -3.63
N THR A 150 -2.28 -7.61 -3.86
CA THR A 150 -2.92 -8.94 -4.02
C THR A 150 -2.68 -9.54 -5.40
N LEU A 151 -2.51 -8.74 -6.44
CA LEU A 151 -2.21 -9.23 -7.80
C LEU A 151 -0.95 -10.09 -7.87
N PRO A 152 0.21 -9.71 -7.29
CA PRO A 152 1.39 -10.60 -7.22
C PRO A 152 1.10 -11.94 -6.53
N ILE A 153 0.23 -11.95 -5.52
CA ILE A 153 -0.16 -13.18 -4.81
C ILE A 153 -1.00 -14.08 -5.72
N ALA A 154 -1.98 -13.52 -6.42
CA ALA A 154 -2.78 -14.28 -7.38
C ALA A 154 -1.92 -14.84 -8.52
N LEU A 155 -0.96 -14.07 -9.03
CA LEU A 155 0.03 -14.53 -10.02
C LEU A 155 0.92 -15.67 -9.47
N PHE A 156 1.35 -15.56 -8.21
CA PHE A 156 2.10 -16.63 -7.55
C PHE A 156 1.26 -17.91 -7.48
N LEU A 157 0.02 -17.85 -6.96
CA LEU A 157 -0.86 -19.01 -6.85
C LEU A 157 -1.18 -19.61 -8.23
N ARG A 158 -1.35 -18.80 -9.26
CA ARG A 158 -1.48 -19.24 -10.65
C ARG A 158 -0.28 -20.09 -11.10
N ASN A 159 0.92 -19.65 -10.75
CA ASN A 159 2.16 -20.27 -11.22
C ASN A 159 2.53 -21.57 -10.49
N ILE A 160 2.03 -21.78 -9.27
CA ILE A 160 2.26 -23.03 -8.53
C ILE A 160 1.16 -24.07 -8.78
N ASN A 161 0.00 -23.69 -9.28
CA ASN A 161 -1.13 -24.56 -9.53
C ASN A 161 -1.22 -24.96 -11.02
N LYS A 162 -1.92 -26.07 -11.30
CA LYS A 162 -2.16 -26.61 -12.64
C LYS A 162 -3.66 -26.81 -12.88
N GLY A 163 -4.06 -27.04 -14.12
CA GLY A 163 -5.44 -27.36 -14.51
C GLY A 163 -6.46 -26.31 -14.06
N VAL A 164 -7.60 -26.77 -13.57
CA VAL A 164 -8.74 -25.90 -13.15
C VAL A 164 -8.33 -24.83 -12.14
N LYS A 165 -7.47 -25.15 -11.17
CA LYS A 165 -6.99 -24.18 -10.19
C LYS A 165 -6.19 -23.04 -10.84
N ARG A 166 -5.34 -23.35 -11.82
CA ARG A 166 -4.61 -22.35 -12.60
C ARG A 166 -5.56 -21.41 -13.34
N ASN A 167 -6.61 -21.96 -13.96
CA ASN A 167 -7.61 -21.19 -14.69
C ASN A 167 -8.37 -20.25 -13.73
N PHE A 168 -8.76 -20.73 -12.54
CA PHE A 168 -9.38 -19.92 -11.50
C PHE A 168 -8.50 -18.70 -11.12
N TYR A 169 -7.20 -18.92 -10.86
CA TYR A 169 -6.30 -17.80 -10.54
C TYR A 169 -6.01 -16.90 -11.74
N THR A 170 -6.04 -17.42 -12.96
CA THR A 170 -5.96 -16.60 -14.17
C THR A 170 -7.16 -15.67 -14.26
N PHE A 171 -8.37 -16.19 -14.07
CA PHE A 171 -9.58 -15.40 -13.97
C PHE A 171 -9.50 -14.35 -12.87
N SER A 172 -9.03 -14.74 -11.68
CA SER A 172 -8.84 -13.80 -10.55
C SER A 172 -7.90 -12.64 -10.93
N VAL A 173 -6.78 -12.93 -11.58
CA VAL A 173 -5.83 -11.90 -12.03
C VAL A 173 -6.47 -10.94 -13.04
N VAL A 174 -7.23 -11.46 -13.99
CA VAL A 174 -7.91 -10.63 -15.00
C VAL A 174 -8.94 -9.71 -14.35
N ILE A 175 -9.82 -10.24 -13.50
CA ILE A 175 -10.87 -9.44 -12.84
C ILE A 175 -10.27 -8.41 -11.88
N MET A 176 -9.26 -8.77 -11.10
CA MET A 176 -8.54 -7.83 -10.24
C MET A 176 -7.82 -6.75 -11.06
N GLY A 177 -7.22 -7.11 -12.19
CA GLY A 177 -6.57 -6.17 -13.10
C GLY A 177 -7.56 -5.17 -13.69
N LEU A 178 -8.72 -5.63 -14.19
CA LEU A 178 -9.80 -4.77 -14.66
C LEU A 178 -10.31 -3.86 -13.55
N SER A 179 -10.54 -4.41 -12.36
CA SER A 179 -10.98 -3.63 -11.22
C SER A 179 -9.96 -2.56 -10.84
N LEU A 180 -8.65 -2.86 -10.87
CA LEU A 180 -7.59 -1.90 -10.65
C LEU A 180 -7.63 -0.74 -11.65
N LEU A 181 -7.86 -1.01 -12.92
CA LEU A 181 -8.04 0.04 -13.94
C LEU A 181 -9.25 0.93 -13.62
N PHE A 182 -10.37 0.35 -13.22
CA PHE A 182 -11.60 1.08 -12.87
C PHE A 182 -11.50 1.89 -11.57
N THR A 183 -10.54 1.57 -10.69
CA THR A 183 -10.23 2.45 -9.55
C THR A 183 -9.56 3.75 -9.97
N THR A 184 -8.96 3.80 -11.18
CA THR A 184 -8.10 4.89 -11.65
C THR A 184 -6.96 5.24 -10.67
N GLY A 185 -6.51 4.23 -9.92
CA GLY A 185 -5.42 4.33 -8.95
C GLY A 185 -4.06 4.37 -9.64
N ARG A 186 -3.68 5.54 -10.21
CA ARG A 186 -2.44 5.70 -11.00
C ARG A 186 -1.21 5.24 -10.23
N VAL A 187 -1.14 5.57 -8.94
CA VAL A 187 -0.01 5.18 -8.08
C VAL A 187 0.11 3.67 -7.95
N ALA A 188 -1.00 2.98 -7.72
CA ALA A 188 -1.03 1.53 -7.60
C ALA A 188 -0.63 0.83 -8.92
N ILE A 189 -1.10 1.35 -10.05
CA ILE A 189 -0.73 0.84 -11.39
C ILE A 189 0.77 1.06 -11.62
N MET A 190 1.27 2.27 -11.37
CA MET A 190 2.70 2.60 -11.50
C MET A 190 3.55 1.77 -10.54
N ALA A 191 3.10 1.55 -9.31
CA ALA A 191 3.81 0.73 -8.33
C ALA A 191 3.98 -0.72 -8.81
N ILE A 192 2.95 -1.32 -9.43
CA ILE A 192 3.06 -2.65 -10.02
C ILE A 192 4.05 -2.65 -11.18
N PHE A 193 3.93 -1.67 -12.09
CA PHE A 193 4.79 -1.59 -13.27
C PHE A 193 6.26 -1.37 -12.87
N VAL A 194 6.54 -0.34 -12.09
CA VAL A 194 7.89 -0.02 -11.61
C VAL A 194 8.42 -1.14 -10.71
N GLY A 195 7.59 -1.66 -9.81
CA GLY A 195 7.94 -2.81 -8.97
C GLY A 195 8.33 -4.04 -9.78
N TYR A 196 7.62 -4.33 -10.89
CA TYR A 196 7.96 -5.42 -11.79
C TYR A 196 9.29 -5.18 -12.53
N VAL A 197 9.50 -3.97 -13.06
CA VAL A 197 10.76 -3.58 -13.74
C VAL A 197 11.92 -3.72 -12.76
N LEU A 198 11.81 -3.17 -11.56
CA LEU A 198 12.83 -3.28 -10.52
C LEU A 198 13.08 -4.73 -10.12
N PHE A 199 12.02 -5.54 -9.98
CA PHE A 199 12.13 -6.97 -9.69
C PHE A 199 12.92 -7.71 -10.78
N ARG A 200 12.62 -7.45 -12.04
CA ARG A 200 13.39 -8.02 -13.18
C ARG A 200 14.83 -7.56 -13.15
N PHE A 201 15.07 -6.28 -12.89
CA PHE A 201 16.40 -5.70 -12.79
C PHE A 201 17.23 -6.33 -11.64
N VAL A 202 16.66 -6.43 -10.45
CA VAL A 202 17.34 -7.06 -9.30
C VAL A 202 17.65 -8.54 -9.57
N SER A 203 16.77 -9.23 -10.29
CA SER A 203 16.90 -10.65 -10.63
C SER A 203 17.98 -10.94 -11.67
N LEU A 204 18.53 -9.93 -12.38
CA LEU A 204 19.63 -10.10 -13.33
C LEU A 204 20.91 -10.52 -12.58
N ARG A 205 21.62 -11.51 -13.10
CA ARG A 205 22.88 -11.99 -12.50
C ARG A 205 24.10 -11.15 -12.89
N SER A 206 24.13 -10.67 -14.12
CA SER A 206 25.26 -9.92 -14.67
C SER A 206 25.24 -8.46 -14.18
N PHE A 207 26.31 -8.02 -13.53
CA PHE A 207 26.52 -6.62 -13.16
C PHE A 207 26.67 -5.72 -14.39
N ALA A 208 27.40 -6.18 -15.41
CA ALA A 208 27.57 -5.44 -16.66
C ALA A 208 26.21 -5.19 -17.34
N LEU A 209 25.33 -6.21 -17.39
CA LEU A 209 23.99 -6.04 -17.95
C LEU A 209 23.13 -5.05 -17.15
N LYS A 210 23.24 -5.07 -15.81
CA LYS A 210 22.56 -4.06 -14.96
C LYS A 210 23.04 -2.66 -15.28
N PHE A 211 24.34 -2.47 -15.36
CA PHE A 211 24.94 -1.18 -15.66
C PHE A 211 24.56 -0.68 -17.05
N SER A 212 24.60 -1.57 -18.05
CA SER A 212 24.19 -1.24 -19.43
C SER A 212 22.70 -0.83 -19.49
N ILE A 213 21.82 -1.56 -18.81
CA ILE A 213 20.38 -1.22 -18.77
C ILE A 213 20.16 0.15 -18.12
N VAL A 214 20.85 0.44 -17.00
CA VAL A 214 20.76 1.76 -16.36
C VAL A 214 21.30 2.84 -17.28
N GLY A 215 22.43 2.62 -17.92
CA GLY A 215 23.02 3.58 -18.86
C GLY A 215 22.09 3.87 -20.04
N VAL A 216 21.57 2.84 -20.69
CA VAL A 216 20.60 2.98 -21.80
C VAL A 216 19.34 3.68 -21.33
N PHE A 217 18.81 3.32 -20.15
CA PHE A 217 17.62 3.97 -19.60
C PHE A 217 17.86 5.46 -19.33
N LEU A 218 18.99 5.83 -18.73
CA LEU A 218 19.33 7.23 -18.49
C LEU A 218 19.49 8.01 -19.80
N LEU A 219 20.15 7.41 -20.81
CA LEU A 219 20.29 8.01 -22.14
C LEU A 219 18.93 8.22 -22.81
N LEU A 220 18.06 7.21 -22.77
CA LEU A 220 16.70 7.32 -23.33
C LEU A 220 15.87 8.37 -22.58
N CYS A 221 15.96 8.42 -21.25
CA CYS A 221 15.31 9.45 -20.45
C CYS A 221 15.81 10.85 -20.80
N SER A 222 17.13 11.02 -20.92
CA SER A 222 17.73 12.32 -21.27
C SER A 222 17.30 12.75 -22.68
N PHE A 223 17.33 11.82 -23.64
CA PHE A 223 16.90 12.10 -25.01
C PHE A 223 15.39 12.42 -25.07
N PHE A 224 14.57 11.66 -24.31
CA PHE A 224 13.13 11.88 -24.22
C PHE A 224 12.82 13.25 -23.57
N LEU A 225 13.53 13.63 -22.51
CA LEU A 225 13.36 14.94 -21.87
C LEU A 225 13.72 16.09 -22.82
N LEU A 226 14.84 15.97 -23.55
CA LEU A 226 15.24 16.96 -24.55
C LEU A 226 14.20 17.06 -25.69
N TRP A 227 13.71 15.92 -26.17
CA TRP A 227 12.67 15.90 -27.19
C TRP A 227 11.35 16.52 -26.70
N LEU A 228 10.94 16.23 -25.46
CA LEU A 228 9.75 16.82 -24.85
C LEU A 228 9.89 18.35 -24.70
N GLU A 229 11.05 18.82 -24.30
CA GLU A 229 11.34 20.24 -24.18
C GLU A 229 11.25 20.96 -25.55
N GLN A 230 11.87 20.37 -26.59
CA GLN A 230 11.86 20.94 -27.92
C GLN A 230 10.47 20.90 -28.59
N SER A 231 9.67 19.87 -28.33
CA SER A 231 8.36 19.70 -28.94
C SER A 231 7.26 20.55 -28.32
N GLY A 232 7.51 21.23 -27.20
CA GLY A 232 6.48 21.93 -26.42
C GLY A 232 5.44 21.01 -25.76
N ILE A 233 5.49 19.71 -26.07
CA ILE A 233 4.59 18.68 -25.51
C ILE A 233 4.82 18.54 -24.00
N PHE A 234 6.02 18.85 -23.54
CA PHE A 234 6.38 18.83 -22.11
C PHE A 234 5.43 19.69 -21.28
N TYR A 235 5.19 20.92 -21.71
CA TYR A 235 4.26 21.82 -21.03
C TYR A 235 2.82 21.33 -21.11
N GLN A 236 2.40 20.77 -22.26
CA GLN A 236 1.07 20.18 -22.40
C GLN A 236 0.88 18.93 -21.53
N ILE A 237 1.91 18.07 -21.41
CA ILE A 237 1.86 16.90 -20.54
C ILE A 237 1.88 17.34 -19.05
N ILE A 238 2.70 18.33 -18.70
CA ILE A 238 2.70 18.91 -17.35
C ILE A 238 1.33 19.47 -17.02
N ASP A 239 0.76 20.27 -17.91
CA ASP A 239 -0.59 20.81 -17.75
C ASP A 239 -1.63 19.66 -17.65
N LEU A 240 -1.56 18.69 -18.52
CA LEU A 240 -2.46 17.55 -18.52
C LEU A 240 -2.31 16.67 -17.26
N VAL A 241 -1.09 16.41 -16.81
CA VAL A 241 -0.82 15.49 -15.68
C VAL A 241 -0.92 16.21 -14.34
N LEU A 242 -0.44 17.45 -14.25
CA LEU A 242 -0.39 18.21 -13.02
C LEU A 242 -1.60 19.13 -12.81
N TYR A 243 -2.07 19.80 -13.85
CA TYR A 243 -3.09 20.85 -13.74
C TYR A 243 -4.50 20.42 -14.18
N SER A 244 -4.62 19.34 -14.96
CA SER A 244 -5.92 18.88 -15.47
C SER A 244 -6.95 18.40 -14.44
N ARG A 245 -6.56 18.29 -13.17
CA ARG A 245 -7.48 18.04 -12.05
C ARG A 245 -7.97 19.32 -11.33
N GLY A 246 -7.90 20.49 -12.00
CA GLY A 246 -8.04 21.78 -11.33
C GLY A 246 -6.79 22.03 -10.46
N GLU A 247 -6.53 23.25 -10.07
CA GLU A 247 -5.32 23.69 -9.32
C GLU A 247 -4.99 22.88 -8.04
N GLY A 248 -5.74 21.79 -7.77
CA GLY A 248 -5.82 21.14 -6.48
C GLY A 248 -4.87 19.97 -6.22
N SER A 249 -4.53 19.09 -7.17
CA SER A 249 -4.03 17.76 -6.73
C SER A 249 -2.50 17.66 -6.63
N ALA A 250 -1.74 18.05 -7.63
CA ALA A 250 -0.27 17.91 -7.58
C ALA A 250 0.37 19.08 -6.82
N ASN A 251 -0.11 20.29 -7.06
CA ASN A 251 0.34 21.50 -6.36
C ASN A 251 0.00 21.41 -4.85
N THR A 252 -1.17 20.88 -4.51
CA THR A 252 -1.57 20.63 -3.13
C THR A 252 -0.66 19.60 -2.44
N ARG A 253 -0.32 18.50 -3.11
CA ARG A 253 0.59 17.49 -2.53
C ARG A 253 2.00 18.03 -2.36
N GLY A 254 2.52 18.78 -3.34
CA GLY A 254 3.83 19.43 -3.22
C GLY A 254 3.89 20.37 -2.02
N LYS A 255 2.87 21.22 -1.84
CA LYS A 255 2.75 22.10 -0.66
C LYS A 255 2.69 21.30 0.66
N ILE A 256 1.90 20.22 0.69
CA ILE A 256 1.80 19.35 1.87
C ILE A 256 3.15 18.71 2.19
N TYR A 257 3.89 18.20 1.21
CA TYR A 257 5.18 17.56 1.43
C TYR A 257 6.23 18.52 1.98
N VAL A 258 6.32 19.71 1.39
CA VAL A 258 7.25 20.75 1.86
C VAL A 258 6.90 21.19 3.28
N GLN A 259 5.63 21.48 3.55
CA GLN A 259 5.22 21.89 4.89
C GLN A 259 5.31 20.77 5.92
N THR A 260 5.04 19.51 5.53
CA THR A 260 5.25 18.33 6.39
C THR A 260 6.70 18.19 6.78
N PHE A 261 7.63 18.36 5.82
CA PHE A 261 9.05 18.28 6.09
C PHE A 261 9.55 19.42 6.98
N ASN A 262 9.12 20.66 6.71
CA ASN A 262 9.45 21.81 7.55
C ASN A 262 8.94 21.63 8.99
N SER A 263 7.70 21.19 9.16
CA SER A 263 7.16 20.90 10.48
C SER A 263 7.83 19.70 11.17
N PHE A 264 8.33 18.72 10.42
CA PHE A 264 9.17 17.65 11.00
C PHE A 264 10.44 18.23 11.64
N LEU A 265 11.09 19.23 11.02
CA LEU A 265 12.31 19.84 11.55
C LEU A 265 12.07 20.55 12.90
N GLU A 266 10.84 20.95 13.23
CA GLU A 266 10.48 21.52 14.54
C GLU A 266 10.51 20.43 15.66
N ARG A 267 10.25 19.15 15.32
CA ARG A 267 10.23 18.02 16.27
C ARG A 267 10.89 16.76 15.68
N PRO A 268 12.20 16.79 15.45
CA PRO A 268 12.87 15.78 14.62
C PRO A 268 12.97 14.39 15.29
N LEU A 269 13.00 14.28 16.62
CA LEU A 269 13.27 13.01 17.29
C LEU A 269 12.04 12.09 17.32
N PHE A 270 10.92 12.56 17.88
CA PHE A 270 9.71 11.75 18.11
C PHE A 270 8.48 12.23 17.33
N GLY A 271 8.62 13.31 16.55
CA GLY A 271 7.57 13.83 15.68
C GLY A 271 6.38 14.45 16.42
N TRP A 272 5.25 14.55 15.70
CA TRP A 272 4.03 15.20 16.15
C TRP A 272 2.92 14.25 16.65
N GLY A 273 3.16 12.97 16.66
CA GLY A 273 2.25 11.91 17.11
C GLY A 273 1.13 11.58 16.11
N THR A 274 0.55 12.58 15.44
CA THR A 274 -0.55 12.39 14.49
C THR A 274 -0.54 13.45 13.40
N GLU A 275 -1.33 13.24 12.37
CA GLU A 275 -1.58 14.21 11.30
C GLU A 275 -2.17 15.51 11.87
N ARG A 276 -1.88 16.65 11.27
CA ARG A 276 -2.33 17.97 11.73
C ARG A 276 -2.91 18.78 10.58
N ASP A 277 -4.15 19.30 10.76
CA ASP A 277 -4.74 20.22 9.82
C ASP A 277 -4.05 21.58 9.93
N VAL A 278 -3.77 22.19 8.78
CA VAL A 278 -3.20 23.52 8.70
C VAL A 278 -4.09 24.39 7.82
N LYS A 279 -4.38 25.59 8.29
CA LYS A 279 -5.21 26.54 7.55
C LYS A 279 -4.58 26.80 6.17
N GLY A 280 -5.38 26.67 5.13
CA GLY A 280 -4.93 26.86 3.74
C GLY A 280 -4.41 25.59 3.03
N LEU A 281 -4.37 24.43 3.72
CA LEU A 281 -4.14 23.14 3.09
C LEU A 281 -5.45 22.33 2.99
N ALA A 282 -5.62 21.66 1.85
CA ALA A 282 -6.80 20.81 1.62
C ALA A 282 -6.74 19.46 2.39
N TYR A 283 -5.54 19.06 2.82
CA TYR A 283 -5.32 17.82 3.55
C TYR A 283 -4.31 18.04 4.69
N PRO A 284 -4.36 17.22 5.75
CA PRO A 284 -3.50 17.40 6.91
C PRO A 284 -2.02 17.11 6.60
N LEU A 285 -1.12 17.71 7.38
CA LEU A 285 0.31 17.40 7.36
C LEU A 285 0.54 15.95 7.76
N GLY A 286 1.53 15.30 7.15
CA GLY A 286 1.83 13.88 7.36
C GLY A 286 0.93 12.94 6.53
N SER A 287 0.08 13.48 5.65
CA SER A 287 -0.73 12.70 4.70
C SER A 287 -0.04 12.48 3.34
N HIS A 288 -0.61 11.60 2.53
CA HIS A 288 -0.22 11.34 1.13
C HIS A 288 1.19 10.78 0.88
N SER A 289 1.95 10.44 1.90
CA SER A 289 3.19 9.66 1.80
C SER A 289 3.42 8.92 3.11
N TYR A 290 3.60 7.61 3.04
CA TYR A 290 3.87 6.81 4.23
C TYR A 290 5.22 7.17 4.86
N TYR A 291 6.24 7.42 4.02
CA TYR A 291 7.58 7.78 4.50
C TYR A 291 7.59 9.14 5.21
N LEU A 292 7.08 10.17 4.54
CA LEU A 292 6.97 11.51 5.15
C LEU A 292 6.00 11.52 6.34
N GLY A 293 4.91 10.75 6.24
CA GLY A 293 3.95 10.60 7.32
C GLY A 293 4.57 9.96 8.56
N THR A 294 5.37 8.91 8.40
CA THR A 294 6.09 8.27 9.51
C THR A 294 7.12 9.21 10.11
N LEU A 295 7.91 9.88 9.26
CA LEU A 295 8.89 10.86 9.70
C LEU A 295 8.24 12.01 10.49
N TYR A 296 7.12 12.52 10.03
CA TYR A 296 6.35 13.58 10.68
C TYR A 296 5.72 13.13 12.00
N LYS A 297 5.07 11.95 12.01
CA LYS A 297 4.31 11.46 13.17
C LYS A 297 5.21 10.92 14.27
N GLN A 298 6.33 10.28 13.92
CA GLN A 298 7.17 9.50 14.86
C GLN A 298 8.64 9.94 14.86
N GLY A 299 8.96 10.98 14.09
CA GLY A 299 10.31 11.51 13.98
C GLY A 299 11.30 10.56 13.33
N ILE A 300 12.57 10.91 13.42
CA ILE A 300 13.67 10.14 12.85
C ILE A 300 13.83 8.77 13.53
N VAL A 301 13.50 8.67 14.83
CA VAL A 301 13.62 7.41 15.57
C VAL A 301 12.62 6.38 15.04
N GLY A 302 11.33 6.75 14.93
CA GLY A 302 10.30 5.86 14.38
C GLY A 302 10.56 5.55 12.91
N PHE A 303 10.98 6.52 12.13
CA PHE A 303 11.32 6.33 10.72
C PHE A 303 12.49 5.35 10.52
N THR A 304 13.54 5.47 11.32
CA THR A 304 14.70 4.56 11.27
C THR A 304 14.30 3.13 11.63
N LEU A 305 13.47 2.94 12.67
CA LEU A 305 12.93 1.62 13.00
C LEU A 305 12.11 1.04 11.85
N PHE A 306 11.23 1.83 11.24
CA PHE A 306 10.43 1.40 10.08
C PHE A 306 11.33 0.96 8.90
N ILE A 307 12.30 1.78 8.51
CA ILE A 307 13.24 1.44 7.42
C ILE A 307 14.04 0.18 7.77
N THR A 308 14.51 0.05 9.01
CA THR A 308 15.22 -1.15 9.47
C THR A 308 14.35 -2.41 9.32
N ILE A 309 13.07 -2.34 9.70
CA ILE A 309 12.13 -3.45 9.51
C ILE A 309 12.00 -3.80 8.03
N VAL A 310 11.80 -2.81 7.15
CA VAL A 310 11.70 -2.98 5.70
C VAL A 310 12.96 -3.66 5.13
N VAL A 311 14.14 -3.19 5.53
CA VAL A 311 15.44 -3.76 5.10
C VAL A 311 15.62 -5.19 5.59
N LEU A 312 15.25 -5.50 6.83
CA LEU A 312 15.34 -6.85 7.38
C LEU A 312 14.41 -7.82 6.64
N ILE A 313 13.17 -7.40 6.35
CA ILE A 313 12.24 -8.20 5.55
C ILE A 313 12.83 -8.45 4.16
N TRP A 314 13.33 -7.39 3.50
CA TRP A 314 13.98 -7.53 2.20
C TRP A 314 15.15 -8.51 2.22
N ASN A 315 16.02 -8.42 3.22
CA ASN A 315 17.15 -9.34 3.37
C ASN A 315 16.72 -10.81 3.59
N LYS A 316 15.62 -11.03 4.29
CA LYS A 316 15.03 -12.37 4.45
C LYS A 316 14.42 -12.92 3.16
N LEU A 317 13.92 -12.03 2.30
CA LEU A 317 13.38 -12.40 0.98
C LEU A 317 14.47 -12.61 -0.08
N LYS A 318 15.75 -12.28 0.20
CA LYS A 318 16.84 -12.60 -0.74
C LYS A 318 16.85 -14.10 -1.00
N VAL A 319 16.69 -14.43 -2.28
CA VAL A 319 16.45 -15.80 -2.72
C VAL A 319 17.65 -16.66 -2.39
N LYS A 320 17.47 -17.59 -1.46
CA LYS A 320 18.28 -18.80 -1.38
C LYS A 320 17.66 -19.81 -2.35
N VAL A 321 18.46 -20.46 -3.16
CA VAL A 321 17.98 -21.53 -4.04
C VAL A 321 17.59 -22.69 -3.14
N PHE A 322 16.30 -22.96 -3.03
CA PHE A 322 15.77 -24.12 -2.31
C PHE A 322 15.61 -25.30 -3.27
N VAL A 323 15.75 -26.50 -2.74
CA VAL A 323 15.46 -27.74 -3.46
C VAL A 323 14.00 -27.76 -3.94
N ASP A 324 13.09 -27.17 -3.15
CA ASP A 324 11.68 -27.02 -3.52
C ASP A 324 11.44 -25.76 -4.34
N ASN A 325 11.07 -25.95 -5.61
CA ASN A 325 10.75 -24.87 -6.55
C ASN A 325 9.62 -23.93 -6.07
N ASN A 326 8.68 -24.40 -5.24
CA ASN A 326 7.56 -23.58 -4.77
C ASN A 326 8.04 -22.54 -3.75
N PHE A 327 8.96 -22.91 -2.85
CA PHE A 327 9.57 -21.95 -1.93
C PHE A 327 10.40 -20.89 -2.67
N THR A 328 11.21 -21.32 -3.64
CA THR A 328 11.98 -20.38 -4.47
C THR A 328 11.07 -19.38 -5.19
N ARG A 329 9.95 -19.87 -5.74
CA ARG A 329 8.93 -19.00 -6.37
C ARG A 329 8.29 -18.05 -5.36
N PHE A 330 7.93 -18.55 -4.17
CA PHE A 330 7.34 -17.75 -3.10
C PHE A 330 8.23 -16.57 -2.72
N PHE A 331 9.53 -16.79 -2.51
CA PHE A 331 10.47 -15.72 -2.19
C PHE A 331 10.63 -14.72 -3.33
N LYS A 332 10.67 -15.18 -4.59
CA LYS A 332 10.70 -14.29 -5.76
C LYS A 332 9.47 -13.39 -5.83
N TYR A 333 8.29 -13.95 -5.65
CA TYR A 333 7.05 -13.16 -5.64
C TYR A 333 6.96 -12.25 -4.40
N GLY A 334 7.50 -12.68 -3.26
CA GLY A 334 7.66 -11.85 -2.08
C GLY A 334 8.53 -10.62 -2.32
N GLN A 335 9.65 -10.77 -3.04
CA GLN A 335 10.48 -9.63 -3.47
C GLN A 335 9.71 -8.68 -4.39
N PHE A 336 8.98 -9.21 -5.37
CA PHE A 336 8.16 -8.40 -6.24
C PHE A 336 7.10 -7.62 -5.45
N LEU A 337 6.37 -8.29 -4.55
CA LEU A 337 5.38 -7.68 -3.68
C LEU A 337 5.99 -6.58 -2.80
N MET A 338 7.18 -6.82 -2.25
CA MET A 338 7.88 -5.84 -1.43
C MET A 338 8.24 -4.58 -2.23
N LEU A 339 8.67 -4.72 -3.48
CA LEU A 339 8.95 -3.59 -4.36
C LEU A 339 7.68 -2.82 -4.69
N VAL A 340 6.58 -3.52 -4.99
CA VAL A 340 5.27 -2.87 -5.19
C VAL A 340 4.84 -2.09 -3.94
N TYR A 341 5.00 -2.68 -2.76
CA TYR A 341 4.72 -1.99 -1.49
C TYR A 341 5.57 -0.74 -1.32
N ILE A 342 6.89 -0.85 -1.48
CA ILE A 342 7.81 0.28 -1.35
C ILE A 342 7.41 1.41 -2.30
N MET A 343 7.13 1.10 -3.55
CA MET A 343 6.75 2.09 -4.56
C MET A 343 5.39 2.75 -4.26
N ASN A 344 4.41 1.95 -3.82
CA ASN A 344 3.08 2.48 -3.49
C ASN A 344 3.11 3.40 -2.26
N SER A 345 4.00 3.12 -1.30
CA SER A 345 4.17 3.90 -0.06
C SER A 345 4.71 5.31 -0.27
N PHE A 346 5.31 5.62 -1.43
CA PHE A 346 5.84 6.96 -1.70
C PHE A 346 4.75 8.04 -1.82
N THR A 347 3.59 7.68 -2.34
CA THR A 347 2.55 8.66 -2.69
C THR A 347 1.19 8.34 -2.11
N ASP A 348 1.06 7.28 -1.33
CA ASP A 348 -0.18 6.91 -0.66
C ASP A 348 0.05 6.60 0.82
N VAL A 349 -0.95 6.88 1.64
CA VAL A 349 -0.90 6.59 3.07
C VAL A 349 -1.40 5.17 3.25
N LEU A 350 -0.48 4.23 3.31
CA LEU A 350 -0.77 2.81 3.54
C LEU A 350 -0.87 2.46 5.03
N ASP A 351 -0.70 3.44 5.90
CA ASP A 351 -0.63 3.27 7.34
C ASP A 351 -1.93 2.75 7.97
N LEU A 352 -3.04 2.91 7.28
CA LEU A 352 -4.35 2.43 7.76
C LEU A 352 -4.81 1.15 7.08
N ASP A 353 -4.05 0.64 6.12
CA ASP A 353 -4.41 -0.59 5.47
C ASP A 353 -3.74 -1.78 6.16
N ALA A 354 -4.45 -2.35 7.14
CA ALA A 354 -4.03 -3.55 7.85
C ALA A 354 -3.66 -4.69 6.88
N THR A 355 -4.26 -4.72 5.69
CA THR A 355 -3.96 -5.68 4.63
C THR A 355 -2.54 -5.51 4.10
N THR A 356 -2.09 -4.31 3.86
CA THR A 356 -0.75 -4.05 3.31
C THR A 356 0.33 -4.40 4.32
N MET A 357 0.14 -3.99 5.57
CA MET A 357 1.00 -4.39 6.68
C MET A 357 0.95 -5.89 6.91
N PHE A 358 -0.22 -6.51 6.87
CA PHE A 358 -0.40 -7.95 7.01
C PHE A 358 0.48 -8.73 6.02
N PHE A 359 0.56 -8.32 4.75
CA PHE A 359 1.40 -8.99 3.77
C PHE A 359 2.88 -8.88 4.05
N LEU A 360 3.34 -7.71 4.47
CA LEU A 360 4.72 -7.56 4.91
C LEU A 360 5.05 -8.50 6.05
N TRP A 361 4.11 -8.66 6.97
CA TRP A 361 4.28 -9.49 8.15
C TRP A 361 4.17 -10.97 7.84
N VAL A 362 3.26 -11.39 6.99
CA VAL A 362 3.17 -12.77 6.50
C VAL A 362 4.48 -13.17 5.83
N ILE A 363 5.00 -12.35 4.94
CA ILE A 363 6.26 -12.62 4.26
C ILE A 363 7.44 -12.57 5.23
N GLY A 364 7.48 -11.61 6.15
CA GLY A 364 8.51 -11.51 7.19
C GLY A 364 8.45 -12.64 8.21
N GLY A 365 7.25 -13.16 8.49
CA GLY A 365 6.99 -14.27 9.41
C GLY A 365 7.50 -15.63 8.93
N TYR A 366 7.80 -15.80 7.65
CA TYR A 366 8.18 -17.12 7.07
C TYR A 366 9.61 -17.58 7.32
N SER A 367 10.42 -16.79 7.96
CA SER A 367 11.80 -17.20 8.22
C SER A 367 11.97 -18.43 9.14
N PRO A 368 11.02 -18.84 10.03
CA PRO A 368 11.18 -20.07 10.81
C PRO A 368 11.08 -21.34 9.99
N LEU A 369 10.23 -21.38 8.94
CA LEU A 369 10.13 -22.53 8.06
C LEU A 369 11.45 -22.84 7.32
N LEU A 370 12.30 -21.84 7.19
CA LEU A 370 13.64 -22.00 6.63
C LEU A 370 14.64 -22.59 7.64
N ALA A 371 14.41 -22.37 8.94
CA ALA A 371 15.22 -22.97 10.00
C ALA A 371 14.88 -24.44 10.27
N LEU A 372 13.65 -24.85 10.00
CA LEU A 372 13.19 -26.23 10.21
C LEU A 372 13.60 -27.22 9.10
N LYS A 373 14.10 -26.72 7.96
CA LYS A 373 14.65 -27.55 6.86
C LYS A 373 16.19 -27.53 6.81
N ARG A 374 16.86 -27.08 7.86
CA ARG A 374 18.25 -27.38 8.14
C ARG A 374 18.32 -28.56 9.10
#